data_0b38cd3e943bc801ea352c0f5e4669d2
#
_entry.id   0b38cd3e943bc801ea352c0f5e4669d2
#
_cell.length_a   1.000
_cell.length_b   1.000
_cell.length_c   1.000
_cell.angle_alpha   90.00
_cell.angle_beta   90.00
_cell.angle_gamma   90.00
#
_symmetry.space_group_name_H-M   'P 1'
#
loop_
_entity.id
_entity.type
_entity.pdbx_description
1 polymer ?
#
loop_
_entity_poly.entity_id
_entity_poly.type
_entity_poly.pdbx_seq_one_letter_code
_entity_poly.pdbx_strand_id
1 'polypeptide(L)'
;IYPPGGLIFRALDACPLPAVRVVILGQDPYHGAGQAEGLAFSVPAGVPIPPSLINIKKEIASDLGQPSIIPDGHLLPWAEQGVLLLNTTLTVRAGMAASHQGLGWETFTDAIIETINRSCDHVVFLLWGSPARRKGSMISYSKHHTPPPSQPTVVSSDAVTSARRMPTSPSGARRPSAGDALY
;
A
#
# COMPACT_ATOMS: atom_id res chain seq x y z
N ILE A 1 -2.85 -24.28 -4.05
CA ILE A 1 -3.39 -22.91 -3.91
C ILE A 1 -2.45 -22.13 -3.01
N TYR A 2 -2.17 -20.91 -3.37
CA TYR A 2 -1.37 -19.97 -2.59
C TYR A 2 -2.14 -18.68 -2.32
N PRO A 3 -1.88 -17.97 -1.22
CA PRO A 3 -1.05 -18.40 -0.08
C PRO A 3 -1.70 -19.58 0.68
N PRO A 4 -1.03 -20.18 1.66
CA PRO A 4 -1.65 -21.13 2.60
C PRO A 4 -2.91 -20.53 3.25
N GLY A 5 -3.94 -21.36 3.52
CA GLY A 5 -5.26 -20.91 3.95
C GLY A 5 -5.24 -19.93 5.13
N GLY A 6 -4.40 -20.15 6.14
CA GLY A 6 -4.25 -19.25 7.29
C GLY A 6 -3.63 -17.87 6.96
N LEU A 7 -3.13 -17.67 5.74
CA LEU A 7 -2.49 -16.41 5.32
C LEU A 7 -3.31 -15.63 4.29
N ILE A 8 -4.47 -16.13 3.87
CA ILE A 8 -5.28 -15.47 2.82
C ILE A 8 -5.67 -14.05 3.22
N PHE A 9 -6.03 -13.82 4.48
CA PHE A 9 -6.47 -12.53 5.00
C PHE A 9 -5.40 -11.77 5.77
N ARG A 10 -4.14 -12.21 5.73
CA ARG A 10 -3.04 -11.63 6.50
C ARG A 10 -2.89 -10.11 6.30
N ALA A 11 -3.16 -9.60 5.11
CA ALA A 11 -3.10 -8.17 4.85
C ALA A 11 -4.08 -7.38 5.74
N LEU A 12 -5.27 -7.90 5.97
CA LEU A 12 -6.30 -7.29 6.81
C LEU A 12 -5.99 -7.47 8.30
N ASP A 13 -5.44 -8.62 8.67
CA ASP A 13 -5.04 -8.91 10.06
C ASP A 13 -3.86 -8.03 10.50
N ALA A 14 -2.87 -7.84 9.62
CA ALA A 14 -1.67 -7.06 9.89
C ALA A 14 -1.90 -5.54 9.82
N CYS A 15 -2.89 -5.09 9.04
CA CYS A 15 -3.25 -3.67 8.88
C CYS A 15 -4.77 -3.51 9.03
N PRO A 16 -5.31 -3.49 10.26
CA PRO A 16 -6.74 -3.33 10.48
C PRO A 16 -7.24 -1.94 10.06
N LEU A 17 -8.52 -1.84 9.68
CA LEU A 17 -9.14 -0.65 9.09
C LEU A 17 -8.78 0.68 9.79
N PRO A 18 -8.80 0.80 11.13
CA PRO A 18 -8.45 2.06 11.80
C PRO A 18 -6.97 2.44 11.68
N ALA A 19 -6.10 1.48 11.35
CA ALA A 19 -4.67 1.71 11.19
C ALA A 19 -4.28 2.09 9.75
N VAL A 20 -5.16 1.93 8.76
CA VAL A 20 -4.85 2.15 7.34
C VAL A 20 -4.49 3.61 7.08
N ARG A 21 -3.30 3.83 6.54
CA ARG A 21 -2.77 5.14 6.10
C ARG A 21 -2.42 5.13 4.62
N VAL A 22 -1.93 4.00 4.13
CA VAL A 22 -1.55 3.80 2.74
C VAL A 22 -2.13 2.48 2.25
N VAL A 23 -2.68 2.44 1.05
CA VAL A 23 -3.12 1.21 0.38
C VAL A 23 -2.26 0.99 -0.85
N ILE A 24 -1.62 -0.16 -0.92
CA ILE A 24 -0.87 -0.61 -2.10
C ILE A 24 -1.62 -1.79 -2.70
N LEU A 25 -2.09 -1.63 -3.94
CA LEU A 25 -2.85 -2.67 -4.63
C LEU A 25 -1.94 -3.51 -5.53
N GLY A 26 -1.88 -4.81 -5.21
CA GLY A 26 -1.32 -5.84 -6.09
C GLY A 26 -2.41 -6.50 -6.96
N GLN A 27 -2.01 -7.36 -7.89
CA GLN A 27 -2.94 -8.10 -8.74
C GLN A 27 -3.38 -9.39 -8.04
N ASP A 28 -2.49 -10.35 -7.93
CA ASP A 28 -2.70 -11.66 -7.32
C ASP A 28 -1.43 -12.11 -6.57
N PRO A 29 -1.50 -13.12 -5.71
CA PRO A 29 -0.34 -13.64 -5.01
C PRO A 29 0.70 -14.21 -5.98
N TYR A 30 1.95 -14.25 -5.56
CA TYR A 30 2.98 -15.02 -6.26
C TYR A 30 2.57 -16.50 -6.33
N HIS A 31 2.75 -17.11 -7.51
CA HIS A 31 2.32 -18.48 -7.76
C HIS A 31 3.42 -19.52 -7.59
N GLY A 32 4.64 -19.11 -7.25
CA GLY A 32 5.76 -19.99 -6.91
C GLY A 32 5.65 -20.55 -5.49
N ALA A 33 6.17 -21.75 -5.30
CA ALA A 33 6.15 -22.41 -3.98
C ALA A 33 6.88 -21.56 -2.92
N GLY A 34 6.25 -21.35 -1.77
CA GLY A 34 6.82 -20.60 -0.65
C GLY A 34 6.96 -19.09 -0.85
N GLN A 35 6.47 -18.51 -1.94
CA GLN A 35 6.60 -17.09 -2.21
C GLN A 35 5.46 -16.26 -1.59
N ALA A 36 4.22 -16.69 -1.75
CA ALA A 36 3.07 -15.94 -1.27
C ALA A 36 2.88 -16.08 0.24
N GLU A 37 2.83 -14.95 0.93
CA GLU A 37 2.62 -14.90 2.38
C GLU A 37 1.39 -14.08 2.80
N GLY A 38 0.47 -13.78 1.85
CA GLY A 38 -0.78 -13.07 2.11
C GLY A 38 -0.68 -11.53 2.14
N LEU A 39 0.47 -10.98 1.79
CA LEU A 39 0.72 -9.55 1.62
C LEU A 39 1.12 -9.28 0.17
N ALA A 40 0.52 -8.28 -0.48
CA ALA A 40 0.86 -7.91 -1.85
C ALA A 40 2.35 -7.52 -1.95
N PHE A 41 3.03 -8.03 -2.99
CA PHE A 41 4.46 -7.82 -3.28
C PHE A 41 5.44 -8.45 -2.28
N SER A 42 4.98 -8.95 -1.14
CA SER A 42 5.81 -9.51 -0.08
C SER A 42 6.15 -10.97 -0.32
N VAL A 43 7.35 -11.36 0.08
CA VAL A 43 7.77 -12.76 0.19
C VAL A 43 8.39 -12.99 1.57
N PRO A 44 8.34 -14.23 2.11
CA PRO A 44 8.98 -14.54 3.38
C PRO A 44 10.47 -14.21 3.40
N ALA A 45 11.01 -13.89 4.56
CA ALA A 45 12.45 -13.69 4.75
C ALA A 45 13.24 -14.89 4.24
N GLY A 46 14.35 -14.64 3.53
CA GLY A 46 15.18 -15.67 2.93
C GLY A 46 14.71 -16.21 1.57
N VAL A 47 13.51 -15.82 1.12
CA VAL A 47 13.04 -16.14 -0.24
C VAL A 47 13.63 -15.11 -1.24
N PRO A 48 14.08 -15.55 -2.44
CA PRO A 48 14.57 -14.65 -3.46
C PRO A 48 13.54 -13.55 -3.80
N ILE A 49 14.01 -12.30 -3.84
CA ILE A 49 13.15 -11.14 -4.09
C ILE A 49 12.64 -11.16 -5.53
N PRO A 50 11.31 -11.16 -5.76
CA PRO A 50 10.74 -11.15 -7.10
C PRO A 50 11.03 -9.86 -7.87
N PRO A 51 11.04 -9.91 -9.23
CA PRO A 51 11.35 -8.74 -10.06
C PRO A 51 10.49 -7.50 -9.79
N SER A 52 9.21 -7.69 -9.49
CA SER A 52 8.30 -6.58 -9.14
C SER A 52 8.78 -5.84 -7.88
N LEU A 53 9.16 -6.56 -6.85
CA LEU A 53 9.65 -5.96 -5.61
C LEU A 53 11.05 -5.36 -5.77
N ILE A 54 11.91 -5.94 -6.64
CA ILE A 54 13.20 -5.34 -6.99
C ILE A 54 12.99 -3.96 -7.61
N ASN A 55 12.00 -3.81 -8.50
CA ASN A 55 11.69 -2.52 -9.12
C ASN A 55 11.18 -1.50 -8.10
N ILE A 56 10.32 -1.92 -7.18
CA ILE A 56 9.85 -1.07 -6.06
C ILE A 56 11.03 -0.59 -5.21
N LYS A 57 11.96 -1.49 -4.85
CA LYS A 57 13.16 -1.14 -4.07
C LYS A 57 14.06 -0.14 -4.81
N LYS A 58 14.24 -0.31 -6.12
CA LYS A 58 15.02 0.63 -6.95
C LYS A 58 14.38 2.01 -6.98
N GLU A 59 13.06 2.07 -7.15
CA GLU A 59 12.34 3.34 -7.18
C GLU A 59 12.44 4.08 -5.84
N ILE A 60 12.22 3.39 -4.74
CA ILE A 60 12.38 3.96 -3.39
C ILE A 60 13.81 4.47 -3.18
N ALA A 61 14.82 3.69 -3.56
CA ALA A 61 16.22 4.09 -3.43
C ALA A 61 16.55 5.33 -4.27
N SER A 62 16.00 5.40 -5.50
CA SER A 62 16.15 6.56 -6.38
C SER A 62 15.48 7.81 -5.84
N ASP A 63 14.27 7.68 -5.32
CA ASP A 63 13.48 8.81 -4.79
C ASP A 63 14.11 9.39 -3.50
N LEU A 64 14.54 8.52 -2.60
CA LEU A 64 15.15 8.92 -1.33
C LEU A 64 16.64 9.30 -1.45
N GLY A 65 17.29 9.01 -2.58
CA GLY A 65 18.71 9.26 -2.80
C GLY A 65 19.62 8.41 -1.90
N GLN A 66 19.14 7.27 -1.40
CA GLN A 66 19.87 6.37 -0.51
C GLN A 66 19.47 4.90 -0.77
N PRO A 67 20.28 3.92 -0.34
CA PRO A 67 19.92 2.51 -0.48
C PRO A 67 18.56 2.20 0.12
N SER A 68 17.82 1.28 -0.51
CA SER A 68 16.53 0.86 -0.01
C SER A 68 16.63 0.31 1.43
N ILE A 69 15.76 0.78 2.30
CA ILE A 69 15.64 0.35 3.70
C ILE A 69 15.00 -1.04 3.85
N ILE A 70 14.56 -1.67 2.75
CA ILE A 70 14.00 -3.02 2.75
C ILE A 70 15.18 -4.00 2.63
N PRO A 71 15.60 -4.69 3.71
CA PRO A 71 16.79 -5.56 3.67
C PRO A 71 16.55 -6.82 2.83
N ASP A 72 15.36 -7.37 2.92
CA ASP A 72 14.89 -8.57 2.21
C ASP A 72 13.55 -8.31 1.51
N GLY A 73 12.79 -9.34 1.20
CA GLY A 73 11.48 -9.23 0.55
C GLY A 73 10.29 -9.20 1.49
N HIS A 74 10.51 -9.24 2.81
CA HIS A 74 9.46 -9.35 3.80
C HIS A 74 8.90 -7.98 4.20
N LEU A 75 7.63 -7.70 3.81
CA LEU A 75 7.01 -6.39 3.98
C LEU A 75 6.03 -6.29 5.17
N LEU A 76 5.98 -7.29 6.05
CA LEU A 76 5.14 -7.23 7.25
C LEU A 76 5.40 -5.96 8.09
N PRO A 77 6.65 -5.48 8.26
CA PRO A 77 6.89 -4.23 8.99
C PRO A 77 6.23 -3.00 8.37
N TRP A 78 5.92 -3.03 7.07
CA TRP A 78 5.14 -1.96 6.44
C TRP A 78 3.67 -2.07 6.81
N ALA A 79 3.11 -3.28 6.79
CA ALA A 79 1.71 -3.49 7.16
C ALA A 79 1.45 -3.05 8.62
N GLU A 80 2.34 -3.35 9.54
CA GLU A 80 2.28 -2.94 10.93
C GLU A 80 2.36 -1.41 11.14
N GLN A 81 2.88 -0.69 10.15
CA GLN A 81 2.92 0.78 10.14
C GLN A 81 1.72 1.44 9.44
N GLY A 82 0.73 0.65 9.04
CA GLY A 82 -0.48 1.15 8.41
C GLY A 82 -0.47 1.11 6.87
N VAL A 83 0.41 0.32 6.27
CA VAL A 83 0.39 0.07 4.82
C VAL A 83 -0.41 -1.18 4.51
N LEU A 84 -1.62 -1.04 4.01
CA LEU A 84 -2.43 -2.17 3.57
C LEU A 84 -1.90 -2.70 2.23
N LEU A 85 -1.24 -3.86 2.27
CA LEU A 85 -0.67 -4.56 1.13
C LEU A 85 -1.70 -5.56 0.57
N LEU A 86 -2.67 -5.07 -0.20
CA LEU A 86 -3.84 -5.84 -0.65
C LEU A 86 -3.72 -6.27 -2.11
N ASN A 87 -3.87 -7.57 -2.39
CA ASN A 87 -4.08 -8.05 -3.74
C ASN A 87 -5.57 -7.94 -4.13
N THR A 88 -5.87 -7.68 -5.40
CA THR A 88 -7.25 -7.66 -5.90
C THR A 88 -7.86 -9.06 -5.97
N THR A 89 -7.02 -10.09 -6.17
CA THR A 89 -7.37 -11.51 -6.09
C THR A 89 -6.53 -12.14 -4.97
N LEU A 90 -7.16 -12.72 -3.95
CA LEU A 90 -6.43 -13.13 -2.74
C LEU A 90 -5.81 -14.52 -2.81
N THR A 91 -6.13 -15.31 -3.83
CA THR A 91 -5.57 -16.65 -4.02
C THR A 91 -5.18 -16.90 -5.47
N VAL A 92 -4.29 -17.89 -5.66
CA VAL A 92 -3.82 -18.32 -6.99
C VAL A 92 -3.51 -19.82 -6.98
N ARG A 93 -3.62 -20.49 -8.14
CA ARG A 93 -3.12 -21.87 -8.27
C ARG A 93 -1.59 -21.88 -8.37
N ALA A 94 -0.98 -22.93 -7.82
CA ALA A 94 0.44 -23.17 -7.96
C ALA A 94 0.88 -23.13 -9.43
N GLY A 95 1.90 -22.34 -9.76
CA GLY A 95 2.46 -22.22 -11.11
C GLY A 95 1.59 -21.48 -12.12
N MET A 96 0.40 -20.98 -11.76
CA MET A 96 -0.56 -20.41 -12.71
C MET A 96 -1.00 -19.01 -12.32
N ALA A 97 -0.27 -18.01 -12.76
CA ALA A 97 -0.62 -16.60 -12.54
C ALA A 97 -2.06 -16.29 -13.01
N ALA A 98 -2.76 -15.40 -12.28
CA ALA A 98 -4.11 -14.94 -12.55
C ALA A 98 -5.19 -16.04 -12.62
N SER A 99 -4.90 -17.26 -12.18
CA SER A 99 -5.80 -18.42 -12.31
C SER A 99 -7.10 -18.32 -11.50
N HIS A 100 -7.19 -17.43 -10.54
CA HIS A 100 -8.41 -17.15 -9.77
C HIS A 100 -9.01 -15.76 -10.05
N GLN A 101 -8.51 -15.08 -11.07
CA GLN A 101 -9.08 -13.81 -11.52
C GLN A 101 -10.52 -14.05 -12.05
N GLY A 102 -11.44 -13.16 -11.66
CA GLY A 102 -12.86 -13.25 -12.06
C GLY A 102 -13.66 -14.32 -11.30
N LEU A 103 -13.11 -14.95 -10.25
CA LEU A 103 -13.82 -15.95 -9.45
C LEU A 103 -14.48 -15.34 -8.18
N GLY A 104 -14.61 -14.02 -8.11
CA GLY A 104 -15.34 -13.33 -7.03
C GLY A 104 -14.46 -12.59 -6.01
N TRP A 105 -13.16 -12.80 -5.99
CA TRP A 105 -12.26 -12.08 -5.09
C TRP A 105 -12.32 -10.56 -5.30
N GLU A 106 -12.44 -10.13 -6.56
CA GLU A 106 -12.50 -8.72 -6.92
C GLU A 106 -13.70 -8.01 -6.27
N THR A 107 -14.87 -8.65 -6.21
CA THR A 107 -16.04 -8.09 -5.51
C THR A 107 -15.78 -7.88 -4.03
N PHE A 108 -15.12 -8.83 -3.39
CA PHE A 108 -14.75 -8.73 -1.97
C PHE A 108 -13.73 -7.62 -1.73
N THR A 109 -12.67 -7.56 -2.53
CA THR A 109 -11.62 -6.55 -2.38
C THR A 109 -12.08 -5.16 -2.78
N ASP A 110 -13.03 -5.03 -3.70
CA ASP A 110 -13.69 -3.76 -4.04
C ASP A 110 -14.49 -3.23 -2.85
N ALA A 111 -15.24 -4.09 -2.16
CA ALA A 111 -15.96 -3.69 -0.94
C ALA A 111 -15.01 -3.22 0.18
N ILE A 112 -13.81 -3.81 0.29
CA ILE A 112 -12.78 -3.33 1.22
C ILE A 112 -12.32 -1.92 0.83
N ILE A 113 -11.99 -1.69 -0.45
CA ILE A 113 -11.55 -0.40 -0.98
C ILE A 113 -12.62 0.67 -0.74
N GLU A 114 -13.87 0.36 -1.03
CA GLU A 114 -15.00 1.28 -0.79
C GLU A 114 -15.17 1.59 0.70
N THR A 115 -15.01 0.59 1.56
CA THR A 115 -15.09 0.77 3.01
C THR A 115 -13.98 1.69 3.52
N ILE A 116 -12.74 1.50 3.06
CA ILE A 116 -11.61 2.37 3.40
C ILE A 116 -11.89 3.80 2.91
N ASN A 117 -12.31 3.95 1.65
CA ASN A 117 -12.61 5.25 1.04
C ASN A 117 -13.70 6.02 1.78
N ARG A 118 -14.67 5.31 2.36
CA ARG A 118 -15.79 5.90 3.11
C ARG A 118 -15.46 6.18 4.59
N SER A 119 -14.61 5.36 5.21
CA SER A 119 -14.46 5.31 6.66
C SER A 119 -13.11 5.81 7.18
N CYS A 120 -12.13 6.01 6.29
CA CYS A 120 -10.79 6.44 6.66
C CYS A 120 -10.48 7.80 6.04
N ASP A 121 -9.97 8.73 6.84
CA ASP A 121 -9.51 10.02 6.38
C ASP A 121 -8.02 9.95 6.00
N HIS A 122 -7.62 10.76 4.99
CA HIS A 122 -6.22 10.96 4.59
C HIS A 122 -5.47 9.68 4.14
N VAL A 123 -6.15 8.72 3.52
CA VAL A 123 -5.52 7.52 2.98
C VAL A 123 -4.91 7.79 1.61
N VAL A 124 -3.68 7.34 1.41
CA VAL A 124 -2.99 7.39 0.11
C VAL A 124 -3.13 6.06 -0.60
N PHE A 125 -3.58 6.07 -1.86
CA PHE A 125 -3.65 4.87 -2.70
C PHE A 125 -2.51 4.85 -3.71
N LEU A 126 -1.67 3.82 -3.66
CA LEU A 126 -0.60 3.57 -4.62
C LEU A 126 -1.06 2.49 -5.60
N LEU A 127 -1.31 2.88 -6.86
CA LEU A 127 -1.85 2.01 -7.89
C LEU A 127 -0.76 1.65 -8.91
N TRP A 128 -0.07 0.56 -8.68
CA TRP A 128 1.02 0.09 -9.52
C TRP A 128 0.54 -0.89 -10.58
N GLY A 129 0.77 -0.54 -11.85
CA GLY A 129 0.39 -1.34 -13.00
C GLY A 129 -1.08 -1.18 -13.44
N SER A 130 -1.39 -1.67 -14.64
CA SER A 130 -2.71 -1.49 -15.28
C SER A 130 -3.88 -2.10 -14.50
N PRO A 131 -3.76 -3.27 -13.84
CA PRO A 131 -4.86 -3.81 -13.06
C PRO A 131 -5.26 -2.94 -11.86
N ALA A 132 -4.27 -2.44 -11.12
CA ALA A 132 -4.52 -1.55 -9.99
C ALA A 132 -5.09 -0.19 -10.44
N ARG A 133 -4.57 0.37 -11.54
CA ARG A 133 -5.07 1.65 -12.10
C ARG A 133 -6.54 1.60 -12.49
N ARG A 134 -7.05 0.47 -12.98
CA ARG A 134 -8.49 0.30 -13.27
C ARG A 134 -9.38 0.48 -12.03
N LYS A 135 -8.85 0.19 -10.85
CA LYS A 135 -9.55 0.40 -9.57
C LYS A 135 -9.55 1.89 -9.14
N GLY A 136 -8.69 2.71 -9.73
CA GLY A 136 -8.60 4.14 -9.42
C GLY A 136 -9.90 4.90 -9.64
N SER A 137 -10.74 4.49 -10.60
CA SER A 137 -12.06 5.10 -10.82
C SER A 137 -13.01 4.90 -9.63
N MET A 138 -12.88 3.84 -8.87
CA MET A 138 -13.69 3.57 -7.67
C MET A 138 -13.25 4.47 -6.50
N ILE A 139 -11.96 4.79 -6.43
CA ILE A 139 -11.39 5.63 -5.38
C ILE A 139 -11.77 7.10 -5.60
N SER A 140 -11.88 7.53 -6.86
CA SER A 140 -12.21 8.92 -7.23
C SER A 140 -13.70 9.29 -7.11
N TYR A 141 -14.60 8.35 -6.87
CA TYR A 141 -16.05 8.52 -7.05
C TYR A 141 -16.87 8.55 -5.76
N SER A 142 -16.34 9.05 -4.66
CA SER A 142 -17.17 9.45 -3.52
C SER A 142 -17.70 10.89 -3.72
N LYS A 143 -18.38 11.15 -4.85
CA LYS A 143 -19.01 12.46 -5.17
C LYS A 143 -20.48 12.57 -4.76
N HIS A 144 -20.93 11.90 -3.73
CA HIS A 144 -22.25 12.14 -3.17
C HIS A 144 -22.21 12.06 -1.65
N HIS A 145 -22.19 13.18 -1.07
CA HIS A 145 -22.53 13.74 0.23
C HIS A 145 -21.38 14.59 0.72
N THR A 146 -21.69 15.84 1.09
CA THR A 146 -20.80 16.88 1.67
C THR A 146 -19.32 16.49 1.75
N PRO A 147 -18.41 17.20 1.07
CA PRO A 147 -17.02 16.77 1.02
C PRO A 147 -16.50 16.56 2.44
N PRO A 148 -15.98 15.38 2.75
CA PRO A 148 -15.16 15.23 3.96
C PRO A 148 -13.99 16.22 3.80
N PRO A 149 -13.45 16.77 4.87
CA PRO A 149 -12.40 17.79 4.82
C PRO A 149 -11.10 17.32 4.16
N SER A 150 -11.02 16.07 3.72
CA SER A 150 -9.85 15.51 3.04
C SER A 150 -10.21 14.39 2.08
N GLN A 151 -9.86 14.57 0.80
CA GLN A 151 -10.00 13.52 -0.21
C GLN A 151 -8.81 12.55 -0.17
N PRO A 152 -8.99 11.23 -0.45
CA PRO A 152 -7.88 10.30 -0.56
C PRO A 152 -6.95 10.70 -1.73
N THR A 153 -5.66 10.64 -1.50
CA THR A 153 -4.66 10.92 -2.52
C THR A 153 -4.37 9.64 -3.31
N VAL A 154 -4.61 9.69 -4.63
CA VAL A 154 -4.27 8.58 -5.54
C VAL A 154 -2.95 8.90 -6.23
N VAL A 155 -1.96 8.03 -6.06
CA VAL A 155 -0.66 8.13 -6.74
C VAL A 155 -0.51 6.94 -7.69
N SER A 156 -0.38 7.20 -8.99
CA SER A 156 -0.05 6.18 -9.99
C SER A 156 1.46 6.16 -10.24
N SER A 157 1.98 5.07 -10.78
CA SER A 157 3.41 4.89 -11.06
C SER A 157 4.01 5.98 -11.95
N ASP A 158 3.18 6.68 -12.72
CA ASP A 158 3.64 7.79 -13.58
C ASP A 158 3.77 9.12 -12.80
N ALA A 159 3.23 9.17 -11.57
CA ALA A 159 3.22 10.36 -10.69
C ALA A 159 4.32 10.31 -9.61
N VAL A 160 5.04 9.22 -9.46
CA VAL A 160 6.16 9.11 -8.50
C VAL A 160 7.27 10.11 -8.87
N THR A 161 7.44 10.41 -10.16
CA THR A 161 8.33 11.48 -10.64
C THR A 161 7.85 12.88 -10.21
N SER A 162 6.58 13.04 -9.84
CA SER A 162 5.93 14.32 -9.49
C SER A 162 5.82 14.55 -7.98
N ALA A 163 5.98 13.54 -7.16
CA ALA A 163 5.90 13.63 -5.68
C ALA A 163 7.06 14.45 -5.05
N ARG A 164 8.03 14.90 -5.85
CA ARG A 164 9.07 15.89 -5.44
C ARG A 164 8.54 17.24 -4.98
N ARG A 165 7.21 17.47 -4.98
CA ARG A 165 6.59 18.73 -4.53
C ARG A 165 5.55 18.52 -3.44
N MET A 166 5.89 17.82 -2.39
CA MET A 166 5.17 18.06 -1.13
C MET A 166 5.80 19.29 -0.47
N PRO A 167 5.01 20.33 -0.15
CA PRO A 167 5.53 21.43 0.62
C PRO A 167 5.94 20.89 2.00
N THR A 168 7.20 21.01 2.32
CA THR A 168 7.68 20.88 3.70
C THR A 168 6.90 21.88 4.54
N SER A 169 6.20 21.42 5.56
CA SER A 169 5.57 22.27 6.55
C SER A 169 6.56 23.31 7.05
N PRO A 170 6.20 24.61 7.14
CA PRO A 170 7.11 25.58 7.68
C PRO A 170 7.34 25.28 9.17
N SER A 171 8.54 24.90 9.51
CA SER A 171 9.02 24.86 10.88
C SER A 171 9.13 26.32 11.38
N GLY A 172 8.10 26.78 12.06
CA GLY A 172 7.99 28.09 12.64
C GLY A 172 7.56 28.01 14.10
N ALA A 173 8.20 27.17 14.91
CA ALA A 173 8.13 27.30 16.35
C ALA A 173 9.40 28.01 16.79
N ARG A 174 9.35 29.33 16.94
CA ARG A 174 10.34 30.11 17.70
C ARG A 174 10.41 29.57 19.13
N ARG A 175 11.56 29.08 19.53
CA ARG A 175 11.91 28.92 20.95
C ARG A 175 11.90 30.32 21.56
N PRO A 176 11.30 30.54 22.73
CA PRO A 176 11.57 31.74 23.52
C PRO A 176 12.98 31.66 24.04
N SER A 177 13.76 32.70 23.79
CA SER A 177 15.09 32.90 24.36
C SER A 177 14.98 33.05 25.88
N ALA A 178 15.83 32.31 26.60
CA ALA A 178 16.09 32.56 28.00
C ALA A 178 16.80 33.93 28.14
N GLY A 179 16.23 34.82 28.91
CA GLY A 179 16.78 36.10 29.26
C GLY A 179 15.68 37.08 29.63
N ASP A 180 15.30 37.07 30.87
CA ASP A 180 15.09 38.23 31.73
C ASP A 180 14.41 37.75 33.03
N ALA A 181 15.25 37.32 33.95
CA ALA A 181 14.95 37.41 35.38
C ALA A 181 15.35 38.81 35.80
N LEU A 182 14.41 39.57 36.35
CA LEU A 182 14.69 40.52 37.46
C LEU A 182 13.36 41.20 37.87
N TYR A 183 13.10 41.07 39.16
CA TYR A 183 12.09 41.63 40.07
C TYR A 183 10.78 40.91 40.17
#